data_791d72791f610ec5d24ddb4d75fd83e5
#
_entry.id   791d72791f610ec5d24ddb4d75fd83e5
#
_cell.length_a   1.000
_cell.length_b   1.000
_cell.length_c   1.000
_cell.angle_alpha   90.00
_cell.angle_beta   90.00
_cell.angle_gamma   90.00
#
_symmetry.space_group_name_H-M   'P 1'
#
loop_
_entity.id
_entity.type
_entity.pdbx_description
1 polymer ?
#
loop_
_entity_poly.entity_id
_entity_poly.type
_entity_poly.pdbx_seq_one_letter_code
_entity_poly.pdbx_strand_id
1 'polypeptide(L)'
;MNDILDKIIDSDVLVFASPVYYYSITGTLKNFIDRTYAKYNKIKNKDFYFIASSADPSNESIDSALETVKGFLRCVDNVNLKGIVYGTNLNDAGEAKYSDSLKQAYELEKNV
;
A
#
# COMPACT_ATOMS: atom_id res chain seq x y z
N MET A 1 2.09 6.92 17.86
CA MET A 1 1.00 6.52 16.94
C MET A 1 -0.04 7.61 16.73
N ASN A 2 -0.42 8.34 17.77
CA ASN A 2 -1.42 9.41 17.62
C ASN A 2 -1.03 10.49 16.60
N ASP A 3 0.24 10.89 16.59
CA ASP A 3 0.71 11.90 15.63
C ASP A 3 0.59 11.42 14.18
N ILE A 4 0.86 10.15 13.94
CA ILE A 4 0.74 9.55 12.61
C ILE A 4 -0.74 9.45 12.22
N LEU A 5 -1.59 9.04 13.14
CA LEU A 5 -3.04 8.99 12.90
C LEU A 5 -3.61 10.35 12.53
N ASP A 6 -3.19 11.39 13.24
CA ASP A 6 -3.66 12.75 12.95
C ASP A 6 -3.24 13.19 11.54
N LYS A 7 -2.02 12.86 11.13
CA LYS A 7 -1.55 13.12 9.77
C LYS A 7 -2.36 12.37 8.73
N ILE A 8 -2.70 11.12 9.00
CA ILE A 8 -3.55 10.33 8.10
C ILE A 8 -4.92 10.97 7.97
N ILE A 9 -5.53 11.32 9.08
CA ILE A 9 -6.87 11.93 9.09
C ILE A 9 -6.88 13.22 8.29
N ASP A 10 -5.85 14.04 8.39
CA ASP A 10 -5.76 15.33 7.72
C ASP A 10 -5.31 15.24 6.24
N SER A 11 -4.82 14.09 5.80
CA SER A 11 -4.33 13.93 4.43
C SER A 11 -5.47 13.69 3.43
N ASP A 12 -5.23 14.01 2.18
CA ASP A 12 -6.15 13.71 1.07
C ASP A 12 -5.77 12.45 0.31
N VAL A 13 -4.51 12.04 0.43
CA VAL A 13 -3.94 10.89 -0.29
C VAL A 13 -3.19 10.02 0.71
N LEU A 14 -3.44 8.72 0.66
CA LEU A 14 -2.69 7.71 1.42
C LEU A 14 -1.94 6.80 0.47
N VAL A 15 -0.69 6.54 0.79
CA VAL A 15 0.12 5.55 0.07
C VAL A 15 0.64 4.55 1.08
N PHE A 16 0.29 3.27 0.90
CA PHE A 16 0.87 2.18 1.66
C PHE A 16 1.88 1.46 0.79
N ALA A 17 3.06 1.22 1.34
CA ALA A 17 4.12 0.49 0.66
C ALA A 17 4.59 -0.67 1.53
N SER A 18 4.76 -1.83 0.93
CA SER A 18 5.17 -3.03 1.66
C SER A 18 5.88 -4.03 0.75
N PRO A 19 7.00 -4.62 1.19
CA PRO A 19 7.42 -5.87 0.60
C PRO A 19 6.39 -6.95 0.92
N VAL A 20 6.35 -7.98 0.09
CA VAL A 20 5.43 -9.11 0.26
C VAL A 20 6.18 -10.27 0.89
N TYR A 21 5.73 -10.71 2.06
CA TYR A 21 6.26 -11.86 2.77
C TYR A 21 5.16 -12.90 2.93
N TYR A 22 5.40 -14.10 2.41
CA TYR A 22 4.41 -15.19 2.48
C TYR A 22 3.03 -14.75 1.97
N TYR A 23 3.02 -14.12 0.79
CA TYR A 23 1.79 -13.70 0.11
C TYR A 23 0.99 -12.63 0.88
N SER A 24 1.62 -11.91 1.80
CA SER A 24 0.93 -10.87 2.58
C SER A 24 1.83 -9.65 2.78
N ILE A 25 1.23 -8.61 3.33
CA ILE A 25 1.96 -7.42 3.77
C ILE A 25 2.84 -7.75 4.97
N THR A 26 3.79 -6.87 5.29
CA THR A 26 4.62 -7.06 6.48
C THR A 26 3.79 -7.01 7.75
N GLY A 27 4.28 -7.69 8.80
CA GLY A 27 3.68 -7.59 10.13
C GLY A 27 3.70 -6.16 10.66
N THR A 28 4.73 -5.38 10.34
CA THR A 28 4.82 -3.97 10.73
C THR A 28 3.67 -3.16 10.12
N LEU A 29 3.39 -3.33 8.82
CA LEU A 29 2.28 -2.64 8.20
C LEU A 29 0.93 -3.12 8.76
N LYS A 30 0.78 -4.41 8.98
CA LYS A 30 -0.46 -4.96 9.55
C LYS A 30 -0.69 -4.42 10.96
N ASN A 31 0.35 -4.36 11.79
CA ASN A 31 0.25 -3.74 13.13
C ASN A 31 -0.18 -2.27 13.04
N PHE A 32 0.37 -1.54 12.07
CA PHE A 32 -0.02 -0.16 11.84
C PHE A 32 -1.50 -0.05 11.50
N ILE A 33 -1.97 -0.87 10.55
CA ILE A 33 -3.37 -0.91 10.16
C ILE A 33 -4.26 -1.22 11.39
N ASP A 34 -3.89 -2.23 12.16
CA ASP A 34 -4.68 -2.63 13.33
C ASP A 34 -4.77 -1.49 14.36
N ARG A 35 -3.72 -0.71 14.50
CA ARG A 35 -3.70 0.42 15.45
C ARG A 35 -4.53 1.59 14.97
N THR A 36 -4.89 1.68 13.71
CA THR A 36 -5.80 2.73 13.23
C THR A 36 -7.22 2.54 13.73
N TYR A 37 -7.53 1.35 14.26
CA TYR A 37 -8.88 1.03 14.71
C TYR A 37 -9.43 2.02 15.73
N ALA A 38 -8.55 2.60 16.56
CA ALA A 38 -8.97 3.58 17.58
C ALA A 38 -9.69 4.80 16.98
N LYS A 39 -9.37 5.14 15.72
CA LYS A 39 -9.93 6.32 15.05
C LYS A 39 -10.34 6.02 13.60
N TYR A 40 -10.66 4.77 13.29
CA TYR A 40 -10.95 4.38 11.89
C TYR A 40 -12.13 5.16 11.30
N ASN A 41 -13.09 5.53 12.12
CA ASN A 41 -14.27 6.29 11.69
C ASN A 41 -13.96 7.73 11.28
N LYS A 42 -12.75 8.21 11.55
CA LYS A 42 -12.29 9.53 11.12
C LYS A 42 -11.42 9.47 9.86
N ILE A 43 -11.05 8.27 9.41
CA ILE A 43 -10.30 8.06 8.17
C ILE A 43 -11.32 7.96 7.04
N LYS A 44 -11.41 9.00 6.22
CA LYS A 44 -12.42 9.06 5.16
C LYS A 44 -12.04 10.05 4.07
N ASN A 45 -12.67 9.90 2.91
CA ASN A 45 -12.58 10.82 1.79
C ASN A 45 -11.15 10.99 1.28
N LYS A 46 -10.52 9.89 0.88
CA LYS A 46 -9.13 9.88 0.43
C LYS A 46 -8.96 9.05 -0.82
N ASP A 47 -7.98 9.41 -1.60
CA ASP A 47 -7.44 8.54 -2.65
C ASP A 47 -6.36 7.66 -2.03
N PHE A 48 -6.33 6.39 -2.42
CA PHE A 48 -5.43 5.40 -1.85
C PHE A 48 -4.60 4.73 -2.94
N TYR A 49 -3.32 4.55 -2.67
CA TYR A 49 -2.38 3.87 -3.57
C TYR A 49 -1.62 2.80 -2.80
N PHE A 50 -1.35 1.69 -3.47
CA PHE A 50 -0.59 0.58 -2.89
C PHE A 50 0.65 0.29 -3.74
N ILE A 51 1.81 0.26 -3.09
CA ILE A 51 3.08 -0.07 -3.72
C ILE A 51 3.61 -1.32 -3.03
N ALA A 52 3.89 -2.35 -3.80
CA ALA A 52 4.41 -3.60 -3.24
C ALA A 52 5.59 -4.12 -4.04
N SER A 53 6.51 -4.78 -3.36
CA SER A 53 7.63 -5.48 -3.98
C SER A 53 7.59 -6.96 -3.63
N SER A 54 7.99 -7.80 -4.57
CA SER A 54 7.95 -9.25 -4.40
C SER A 54 9.04 -9.91 -5.25
N ALA A 55 9.56 -11.03 -4.75
CA ALA A 55 10.47 -11.88 -5.53
C ALA A 55 9.73 -12.67 -6.61
N ASP A 56 8.43 -12.90 -6.45
CA ASP A 56 7.60 -13.62 -7.40
C ASP A 56 7.56 -12.86 -8.75
N PRO A 57 7.83 -13.53 -9.89
CA PRO A 57 7.70 -12.87 -11.18
C PRO A 57 6.26 -12.58 -11.61
N SER A 58 5.27 -13.23 -11.00
CA SER A 58 3.85 -12.96 -11.26
C SER A 58 3.28 -11.93 -10.28
N ASN A 59 2.09 -11.42 -10.59
CA ASN A 59 1.38 -10.49 -9.70
C ASN A 59 0.64 -11.19 -8.57
N GLU A 60 0.62 -12.52 -8.55
CA GLU A 60 -0.22 -13.30 -7.64
C GLU A 60 0.03 -13.00 -6.17
N SER A 61 1.31 -12.93 -5.76
CA SER A 61 1.65 -12.68 -4.36
C SER A 61 1.28 -11.27 -3.92
N ILE A 62 1.42 -10.29 -4.82
CA ILE A 62 1.04 -8.91 -4.54
C ILE A 62 -0.47 -8.78 -4.49
N ASP A 63 -1.20 -9.44 -5.38
CA ASP A 63 -2.67 -9.45 -5.34
C ASP A 63 -3.17 -10.07 -4.04
N SER A 64 -2.50 -11.12 -3.55
CA SER A 64 -2.83 -11.73 -2.27
C SER A 64 -2.61 -10.74 -1.10
N ALA A 65 -1.47 -10.05 -1.09
CA ALA A 65 -1.19 -9.03 -0.07
C ALA A 65 -2.21 -7.88 -0.13
N LEU A 66 -2.62 -7.52 -1.34
CA LEU A 66 -3.61 -6.46 -1.55
C LEU A 66 -4.97 -6.81 -0.90
N GLU A 67 -5.34 -8.08 -0.82
CA GLU A 67 -6.60 -8.48 -0.18
C GLU A 67 -6.66 -8.05 1.30
N THR A 68 -5.54 -8.11 2.01
CA THR A 68 -5.47 -7.62 3.39
C THR A 68 -5.70 -6.11 3.45
N VAL A 69 -5.09 -5.37 2.52
CA VAL A 69 -5.26 -3.91 2.42
C VAL A 69 -6.71 -3.57 2.06
N LYS A 70 -7.31 -4.31 1.15
CA LYS A 70 -8.73 -4.13 0.79
C LYS A 70 -9.65 -4.34 1.98
N GLY A 71 -9.30 -5.26 2.89
CA GLY A 71 -10.03 -5.43 4.15
C GLY A 71 -10.07 -4.16 4.98
N PHE A 72 -8.94 -3.48 5.08
CA PHE A 72 -8.87 -2.17 5.73
C PHE A 72 -9.75 -1.14 4.99
N LEU A 73 -9.65 -1.09 3.67
CA LEU A 73 -10.39 -0.11 2.87
C LEU A 73 -11.91 -0.30 2.97
N ARG A 74 -12.38 -1.54 3.19
CA ARG A 74 -13.81 -1.81 3.38
C ARG A 74 -14.35 -1.24 4.70
N CYS A 75 -13.47 -1.01 5.67
CA CYS A 75 -13.86 -0.55 7.00
C CYS A 75 -13.82 0.97 7.15
N VAL A 76 -13.23 1.67 6.20
CA VAL A 76 -13.15 3.14 6.23
C VAL A 76 -14.05 3.72 5.14
N ASP A 77 -14.52 4.96 5.35
CA ASP A 77 -15.53 5.56 4.49
C ASP A 77 -14.90 6.32 3.33
N ASN A 78 -15.30 5.98 2.10
CA ASN A 78 -14.89 6.69 0.89
C ASN A 78 -13.36 6.85 0.76
N VAL A 79 -12.63 5.78 1.03
CA VAL A 79 -11.19 5.70 0.75
C VAL A 79 -11.03 4.73 -0.41
N ASN A 80 -10.65 5.23 -1.57
CA ASN A 80 -10.75 4.51 -2.83
C ASN A 80 -9.36 4.18 -3.38
N LEU A 81 -9.16 2.91 -3.74
CA LEU A 81 -7.93 2.46 -4.38
C LEU A 81 -7.86 3.02 -5.80
N LYS A 82 -6.89 3.90 -6.04
CA LYS A 82 -6.71 4.58 -7.33
C LYS A 82 -5.58 3.99 -8.16
N GLY A 83 -4.63 3.32 -7.53
CA GLY A 83 -3.52 2.73 -8.28
C GLY A 83 -2.69 1.77 -7.46
N ILE A 84 -2.01 0.87 -8.18
CA ILE A 84 -1.14 -0.14 -7.60
C ILE A 84 0.16 -0.15 -8.39
N VAL A 85 1.29 -0.24 -7.70
CA VAL A 85 2.58 -0.51 -8.33
C VAL A 85 2.98 -1.94 -7.98
N TYR A 86 3.16 -2.76 -9.02
CA TYR A 86 3.56 -4.16 -8.91
C TYR A 86 5.08 -4.26 -9.11
N GLY A 87 5.83 -4.26 -8.04
CA GLY A 87 7.28 -4.48 -8.06
C GLY A 87 7.60 -5.96 -8.04
N THR A 88 7.33 -6.66 -9.14
CA THR A 88 7.54 -8.10 -9.26
C THR A 88 8.99 -8.45 -9.61
N ASN A 89 9.38 -9.70 -9.33
CA ASN A 89 10.69 -10.26 -9.69
C ASN A 89 11.87 -9.44 -9.12
N LEU A 90 11.72 -8.90 -7.93
CA LEU A 90 12.74 -8.11 -7.25
C LEU A 90 13.40 -8.96 -6.16
N ASN A 91 14.58 -9.53 -6.47
CA ASN A 91 15.28 -10.47 -5.59
C ASN A 91 16.50 -9.88 -4.90
N ASP A 92 17.19 -8.94 -5.57
CA ASP A 92 18.44 -8.36 -5.10
C ASP A 92 18.31 -6.86 -4.87
N ALA A 93 19.16 -6.32 -3.99
CA ALA A 93 19.20 -4.90 -3.73
C ALA A 93 19.50 -4.11 -5.01
N GLY A 94 18.73 -3.07 -5.27
CA GLY A 94 18.93 -2.20 -6.43
C GLY A 94 18.25 -2.64 -7.72
N GLU A 95 17.63 -3.82 -7.77
CA GLU A 95 16.94 -4.28 -8.98
C GLU A 95 15.79 -3.35 -9.39
N ALA A 96 15.15 -2.69 -8.44
CA ALA A 96 14.05 -1.78 -8.72
C ALA A 96 14.42 -0.66 -9.70
N LYS A 97 15.69 -0.25 -9.73
CA LYS A 97 16.18 0.79 -10.64
C LYS A 97 16.06 0.41 -12.12
N TYR A 98 16.05 -0.89 -12.40
CA TYR A 98 16.07 -1.43 -13.76
C TYR A 98 14.78 -2.16 -14.11
N SER A 99 13.76 -2.07 -13.27
CA SER A 99 12.51 -2.78 -13.45
C SER A 99 11.41 -1.84 -13.93
N ASP A 100 10.36 -2.43 -14.49
CA ASP A 100 9.16 -1.68 -14.89
C ASP A 100 8.44 -1.02 -13.71
N SER A 101 8.67 -1.52 -12.49
CA SER A 101 8.02 -0.95 -11.30
C SER A 101 8.42 0.50 -11.06
N LEU A 102 9.66 0.88 -11.35
CA LEU A 102 10.10 2.28 -11.23
C LEU A 102 9.31 3.16 -12.19
N LYS A 103 9.12 2.70 -13.41
CA LYS A 103 8.33 3.41 -14.42
C LYS A 103 6.87 3.52 -14.00
N GLN A 104 6.29 2.43 -13.49
CA GLN A 104 4.92 2.44 -12.97
C GLN A 104 4.74 3.46 -11.86
N ALA A 105 5.68 3.51 -10.91
CA ALA A 105 5.63 4.46 -9.80
C ALA A 105 5.71 5.90 -10.31
N TYR A 106 6.59 6.16 -11.27
CA TYR A 106 6.76 7.49 -11.86
C TYR A 106 5.48 7.95 -12.57
N GLU A 107 4.86 7.08 -13.36
CA GLU A 107 3.62 7.40 -14.07
C GLU A 107 2.47 7.63 -13.07
N LEU A 108 2.42 6.85 -12.01
CA LEU A 108 1.41 7.00 -10.97
C LEU A 108 1.54 8.35 -10.27
N GLU A 109 2.75 8.79 -9.97
CA GLU A 109 3.03 10.07 -9.32
C GLU A 109 2.47 11.25 -10.13
N LYS A 110 2.55 11.18 -11.44
CA LYS A 110 2.04 12.24 -12.31
C LYS A 110 0.54 12.45 -12.20
N ASN A 111 -0.19 11.43 -11.76
CA ASN A 111 -1.65 11.43 -11.74
C ASN A 111 -2.23 11.70 -10.34
N VAL A 112 -1.38 11.87 -9.36
CA VAL A 112 -1.81 12.12 -7.96
C VAL A 112 -2.18 13.58 -7.71
#